data_6b78d8d92ecd5d6117bdda9fcaabe44f
#
_entry.id   6b78d8d92ecd5d6117bdda9fcaabe44f
#
_cell.length_a   1.000
_cell.length_b   1.000
_cell.length_c   1.000
_cell.angle_alpha   90.00
_cell.angle_beta   90.00
_cell.angle_gamma   90.00
#
_symmetry.space_group_name_H-M   'P 1'
#
loop_
_entity.id
_entity.type
_entity.pdbx_description
1 polymer ?
#
loop_
_entity_poly.entity_id
_entity_poly.type
_entity_poly.pdbx_seq_one_letter_code
_entity_poly.pdbx_strand_id
1 'polypeptide(L)'
;IDLFFIDPLTALISRYNSSEANDKLNEICTDMADLVNLYPITLFCYSHVNPKPKGFTPHEAGAKVLSSEFTGSRAMEKWFHYGHGISRDRTDDCPIDRKNVSEFYMLFDREYGQQYKTDVHFDEETVQYLEARHGLHSRY
;
A
#
# COMPACT_ATOMS: atom_id res chain seq x y z
N ILE A 1 -13.34 -4.61 18.70
CA ILE A 1 -13.02 -4.12 17.32
C ILE A 1 -12.62 -5.34 16.51
N ASP A 2 -13.29 -5.58 15.40
CA ASP A 2 -12.97 -6.68 14.50
C ASP A 2 -12.12 -6.16 13.34
N LEU A 3 -11.11 -6.94 12.94
CA LEU A 3 -10.21 -6.62 11.85
C LEU A 3 -10.53 -7.51 10.66
N PHE A 4 -10.69 -6.90 9.48
CA PHE A 4 -10.91 -7.61 8.23
C PHE A 4 -9.81 -7.26 7.23
N PHE A 5 -9.33 -8.27 6.51
CA PHE A 5 -8.30 -8.14 5.48
C PHE A 5 -8.85 -8.57 4.13
N ILE A 6 -8.69 -7.74 3.12
CA ILE A 6 -9.13 -8.00 1.74
C ILE A 6 -7.90 -7.93 0.83
N ASP A 7 -7.48 -9.07 0.28
CA ASP A 7 -6.27 -9.19 -0.55
C ASP A 7 -6.52 -10.04 -1.81
N PRO A 8 -6.44 -9.43 -2.98
CA PRO A 8 -6.49 -7.99 -3.25
C PRO A 8 -7.93 -7.48 -3.47
N LEU A 9 -8.16 -6.19 -3.22
CA LEU A 9 -9.44 -5.53 -3.50
C LEU A 9 -9.88 -5.68 -4.97
N THR A 10 -8.93 -5.65 -5.89
CA THR A 10 -9.16 -5.81 -7.33
C THR A 10 -9.73 -7.17 -7.72
N ALA A 11 -9.60 -8.21 -6.88
CA ALA A 11 -10.21 -9.50 -7.13
C ALA A 11 -11.75 -9.43 -7.12
N LEU A 12 -12.32 -8.51 -6.34
CA LEU A 12 -13.78 -8.32 -6.24
C LEU A 12 -14.39 -7.81 -7.55
N ILE A 13 -13.58 -7.17 -8.39
CA ILE A 13 -14.02 -6.62 -9.68
C ILE A 13 -13.54 -7.42 -10.89
N SER A 14 -12.86 -8.54 -10.67
CA SER A 14 -12.24 -9.34 -11.73
C SER A 14 -13.24 -9.91 -12.77
N ARG A 15 -14.53 -9.94 -12.45
CA ARG A 15 -15.60 -10.45 -13.33
C ARG A 15 -16.15 -9.40 -14.29
N TYR A 16 -15.84 -8.13 -14.05
CA TYR A 16 -16.38 -7.02 -14.82
C TYR A 16 -15.43 -6.66 -15.96
N ASN A 17 -15.99 -6.17 -17.05
CA ASN A 17 -15.17 -5.59 -18.11
C ASN A 17 -14.54 -4.27 -17.65
N SER A 18 -13.54 -3.78 -18.38
CA SER A 18 -12.76 -2.61 -17.95
C SER A 18 -13.58 -1.32 -17.80
N SER A 19 -14.70 -1.18 -18.51
CA SER A 19 -15.58 0.00 -18.40
C SER A 19 -16.46 -0.05 -17.15
N GLU A 20 -16.87 -1.23 -16.74
CA GLU A 20 -17.73 -1.44 -15.56
C GLU A 20 -16.92 -1.58 -14.27
N ALA A 21 -15.68 -2.06 -14.36
CA ALA A 21 -14.83 -2.33 -13.22
C ALA A 21 -14.61 -1.10 -12.33
N ASN A 22 -14.43 0.08 -12.92
CA ASN A 22 -14.23 1.32 -12.16
C ASN A 22 -15.49 1.73 -11.38
N ASP A 23 -16.67 1.60 -12.00
CA ASP A 23 -17.94 1.94 -11.36
C ASP A 23 -18.22 0.96 -10.21
N LYS A 24 -17.96 -0.33 -10.45
CA LYS A 24 -18.10 -1.35 -9.40
C LYS A 24 -17.12 -1.18 -8.26
N LEU A 25 -15.88 -0.80 -8.54
CA LEU A 25 -14.92 -0.49 -7.48
C LEU A 25 -15.34 0.72 -6.65
N ASN A 26 -15.90 1.72 -7.29
CA ASN A 26 -16.47 2.90 -6.63
C ASN A 26 -17.61 2.52 -5.68
N GLU A 27 -18.54 1.69 -6.14
CA GLU A 27 -19.67 1.16 -5.36
C GLU A 27 -19.13 0.37 -4.14
N ILE A 28 -18.25 -0.59 -4.37
CA ILE A 28 -17.63 -1.40 -3.30
C ILE A 28 -16.91 -0.53 -2.27
N CYS A 29 -16.12 0.46 -2.69
CA CYS A 29 -15.42 1.35 -1.75
C CYS A 29 -16.39 2.22 -0.95
N THR A 30 -17.52 2.62 -1.54
CA THR A 30 -18.59 3.35 -0.84
C THR A 30 -19.22 2.46 0.23
N ASP A 31 -19.60 1.22 -0.13
CA ASP A 31 -20.20 0.25 0.79
C ASP A 31 -19.25 -0.09 1.95
N MET A 32 -17.96 -0.20 1.67
CA MET A 32 -16.94 -0.42 2.71
C MET A 32 -16.82 0.76 3.67
N ALA A 33 -16.87 1.99 3.16
CA ALA A 33 -16.87 3.19 4.00
C ALA A 33 -18.12 3.25 4.88
N ASP A 34 -19.29 2.91 4.35
CA ASP A 34 -20.53 2.82 5.13
C ASP A 34 -20.46 1.75 6.21
N LEU A 35 -19.89 0.57 5.91
CA LEU A 35 -19.70 -0.48 6.91
C LEU A 35 -18.82 -0.03 8.08
N VAL A 36 -17.70 0.62 7.79
CA VAL A 36 -16.79 1.14 8.84
C VAL A 36 -17.47 2.24 9.68
N ASN A 37 -18.33 3.04 9.08
CA ASN A 37 -19.09 4.07 9.80
C ASN A 37 -20.22 3.49 10.68
N LEU A 38 -20.80 2.37 10.27
CA LEU A 38 -21.94 1.74 10.97
C LEU A 38 -21.50 0.77 12.07
N TYR A 39 -20.34 0.15 11.93
CA TYR A 39 -19.87 -0.92 12.80
C TYR A 39 -18.48 -0.61 13.36
N PRO A 40 -18.14 -1.07 14.57
CA PRO A 40 -16.82 -0.87 15.18
C PRO A 40 -15.77 -1.85 14.57
N ILE A 41 -15.58 -1.76 13.27
CA ILE A 41 -14.66 -2.62 12.50
C ILE A 41 -13.53 -1.79 11.87
N THR A 42 -12.43 -2.46 11.55
CA THR A 42 -11.35 -1.91 10.74
C THR A 42 -11.12 -2.79 9.53
N LEU A 43 -11.07 -2.19 8.34
CA LEU A 43 -10.82 -2.87 7.09
C LEU A 43 -9.39 -2.55 6.60
N PHE A 44 -8.63 -3.58 6.30
CA PHE A 44 -7.35 -3.49 5.60
C PHE A 44 -7.53 -4.02 4.18
N CYS A 45 -7.35 -3.16 3.19
CA CYS A 45 -7.52 -3.51 1.80
C CYS A 45 -6.19 -3.40 1.07
N TYR A 46 -5.80 -4.47 0.38
CA TYR A 46 -4.63 -4.49 -0.48
C TYR A 46 -5.04 -4.24 -1.93
N SER A 47 -4.29 -3.46 -2.63
CA SER A 47 -4.55 -3.16 -4.03
C SER A 47 -3.28 -3.29 -4.86
N HIS A 48 -3.42 -3.82 -6.07
CA HIS A 48 -2.38 -3.74 -7.06
C HIS A 48 -2.22 -2.30 -7.55
N VAL A 49 -1.02 -1.99 -8.00
CA VAL A 49 -0.71 -0.70 -8.63
C VAL A 49 -0.46 -0.88 -10.12
N ASN A 50 -0.77 0.13 -10.88
CA ASN A 50 -0.44 0.18 -12.30
C ASN A 50 1.07 0.30 -12.48
N PRO A 51 1.65 -0.32 -13.51
CA PRO A 51 3.07 -0.19 -13.80
C PRO A 51 3.43 1.26 -14.11
N LYS A 52 4.66 1.65 -13.78
CA LYS A 52 5.20 2.96 -14.16
C LYS A 52 5.24 3.12 -15.69
N PRO A 53 4.99 4.32 -16.21
CA PRO A 53 5.16 4.60 -17.63
C PRO A 53 6.58 4.29 -18.11
N LYS A 54 6.73 3.99 -19.40
CA LYS A 54 8.04 3.74 -20.02
C LYS A 54 8.97 4.92 -19.80
N GLY A 55 10.20 4.65 -19.34
CA GLY A 55 11.21 5.67 -19.06
C GLY A 55 11.28 6.12 -17.60
N PHE A 56 10.37 5.65 -16.75
CA PHE A 56 10.46 5.84 -15.31
C PHE A 56 11.03 4.59 -14.63
N THR A 57 11.61 4.77 -13.44
CA THR A 57 12.06 3.66 -12.61
C THR A 57 10.85 2.77 -12.28
N PRO A 58 10.90 1.46 -12.59
CA PRO A 58 9.80 0.56 -12.28
C PRO A 58 9.67 0.28 -10.78
N HIS A 59 8.51 -0.21 -10.36
CA HIS A 59 8.25 -0.54 -8.95
C HIS A 59 9.20 -1.62 -8.43
N GLU A 60 9.58 -2.58 -9.28
CA GLU A 60 10.52 -3.65 -8.96
C GLU A 60 11.93 -3.15 -8.63
N ALA A 61 12.27 -1.94 -9.11
CA ALA A 61 13.52 -1.25 -8.79
C ALA A 61 13.35 -0.22 -7.66
N GLY A 62 12.38 -0.42 -6.77
CA GLY A 62 12.18 0.39 -5.58
C GLY A 62 11.49 1.73 -5.80
N ALA A 63 10.93 1.98 -6.99
CA ALA A 63 10.18 3.22 -7.21
C ALA A 63 8.98 3.32 -6.27
N LYS A 64 8.82 4.48 -5.64
CA LYS A 64 7.68 4.74 -4.76
C LYS A 64 6.36 4.64 -5.53
N VAL A 65 5.39 4.02 -4.87
CA VAL A 65 4.00 4.03 -5.31
C VAL A 65 3.42 5.41 -5.06
N LEU A 66 2.58 5.87 -5.97
CA LEU A 66 1.76 7.07 -5.80
C LEU A 66 0.28 6.66 -5.66
N SER A 67 -0.49 7.45 -4.94
CA SER A 67 -1.94 7.19 -4.78
C SER A 67 -2.68 7.15 -6.12
N SER A 68 -2.20 7.91 -7.11
CA SER A 68 -2.75 7.92 -8.47
C SER A 68 -2.48 6.63 -9.28
N GLU A 69 -1.63 5.73 -8.77
CA GLU A 69 -1.26 4.49 -9.45
C GLU A 69 -2.10 3.29 -9.01
N PHE A 70 -3.04 3.46 -8.10
CA PHE A 70 -3.95 2.38 -7.72
C PHE A 70 -4.71 1.85 -8.94
N THR A 71 -4.73 0.54 -9.08
CA THR A 71 -5.47 -0.11 -10.15
C THR A 71 -6.96 0.10 -9.96
N GLY A 72 -7.57 0.68 -10.97
CA GLY A 72 -9.02 0.71 -11.13
C GLY A 72 -9.69 2.01 -10.76
N SER A 73 -9.30 2.78 -9.77
CA SER A 73 -10.09 3.97 -9.44
C SER A 73 -9.45 4.86 -8.36
N ARG A 74 -9.77 6.15 -8.44
CA ARG A 74 -9.56 7.10 -7.35
C ARG A 74 -10.56 6.89 -6.18
N ALA A 75 -11.42 5.88 -6.25
CA ALA A 75 -12.39 5.59 -5.20
C ALA A 75 -11.73 5.29 -3.86
N MET A 76 -10.62 4.55 -3.87
CA MET A 76 -9.89 4.26 -2.64
C MET A 76 -9.36 5.54 -1.98
N GLU A 77 -8.77 6.45 -2.77
CA GLU A 77 -8.30 7.75 -2.26
C GLU A 77 -9.47 8.61 -1.75
N LYS A 78 -10.66 8.46 -2.35
CA LYS A 78 -11.86 9.21 -1.94
C LYS A 78 -12.48 8.70 -0.64
N TRP A 79 -12.51 7.39 -0.43
CA TRP A 79 -13.30 6.79 0.63
C TRP A 79 -12.50 6.24 1.81
N PHE A 80 -11.24 5.87 1.61
CA PHE A 80 -10.42 5.32 2.68
C PHE A 80 -9.80 6.43 3.53
N HIS A 81 -9.63 6.15 4.82
CA HIS A 81 -9.06 7.11 5.77
C HIS A 81 -7.56 7.25 5.59
N TYR A 82 -6.88 6.13 5.35
CA TYR A 82 -5.43 6.05 5.25
C TYR A 82 -5.02 5.24 4.03
N GLY A 83 -3.96 5.68 3.37
CA GLY A 83 -3.30 4.91 2.32
C GLY A 83 -1.82 4.76 2.63
N HIS A 84 -1.33 3.54 2.49
CA HIS A 84 0.08 3.22 2.70
C HIS A 84 0.66 2.60 1.45
N GLY A 85 1.92 2.94 1.19
CA GLY A 85 2.72 2.31 0.16
C GLY A 85 3.87 1.53 0.77
N ILE A 86 4.22 0.42 0.13
CA ILE A 86 5.43 -0.33 0.41
C ILE A 86 6.21 -0.47 -0.88
N SER A 87 7.50 -0.15 -0.87
CA SER A 87 8.37 -0.33 -2.03
C SER A 87 9.67 -0.99 -1.61
N ARG A 88 10.21 -1.82 -2.49
CA ARG A 88 11.47 -2.54 -2.30
C ARG A 88 12.18 -2.67 -3.63
N ASP A 89 13.47 -2.43 -3.64
CA ASP A 89 14.31 -2.74 -4.79
C ASP A 89 14.61 -4.24 -4.80
N ARG A 90 14.19 -4.91 -5.87
CA ARG A 90 14.38 -6.34 -6.10
C ARG A 90 15.30 -6.65 -7.27
N THR A 91 15.95 -5.63 -7.81
CA THR A 91 16.88 -5.79 -8.93
C THR A 91 18.19 -6.44 -8.48
N ASP A 92 18.91 -7.02 -9.42
CA ASP A 92 20.22 -7.63 -9.13
C ASP A 92 21.26 -6.57 -8.72
N ASP A 93 21.08 -5.32 -9.17
CA ASP A 93 21.93 -4.19 -8.84
C ASP A 93 21.67 -3.59 -7.45
N CYS A 94 20.63 -4.06 -6.76
CA CYS A 94 20.33 -3.59 -5.42
C CYS A 94 21.48 -3.91 -4.46
N PRO A 95 21.99 -2.92 -3.70
CA PRO A 95 23.04 -3.15 -2.71
C PRO A 95 22.64 -4.25 -1.71
N ILE A 96 23.61 -5.08 -1.32
CA ILE A 96 23.34 -6.27 -0.48
C ILE A 96 22.69 -5.93 0.86
N ASP A 97 23.06 -4.80 1.44
CA ASP A 97 22.53 -4.28 2.70
C ASP A 97 21.10 -3.73 2.56
N ARG A 98 20.64 -3.50 1.33
CA ARG A 98 19.29 -3.01 1.01
C ARG A 98 18.35 -4.08 0.45
N LYS A 99 18.83 -5.25 0.10
CA LYS A 99 18.05 -6.31 -0.54
C LYS A 99 16.79 -6.71 0.23
N ASN A 100 16.86 -6.71 1.55
CA ASN A 100 15.75 -7.08 2.44
C ASN A 100 15.09 -5.87 3.11
N VAL A 101 15.42 -4.66 2.67
CA VAL A 101 14.83 -3.43 3.20
C VAL A 101 13.70 -2.97 2.29
N SER A 102 12.55 -2.74 2.89
CA SER A 102 11.40 -2.10 2.24
C SER A 102 11.15 -0.74 2.88
N GLU A 103 10.84 0.27 2.09
CA GLU A 103 10.28 1.52 2.60
C GLU A 103 8.78 1.35 2.78
N PHE A 104 8.29 1.63 3.97
CA PHE A 104 6.87 1.75 4.29
C PHE A 104 6.54 3.22 4.54
N TYR A 105 5.54 3.75 3.85
CA TYR A 105 5.25 5.18 3.88
C TYR A 105 3.77 5.49 3.73
N MET A 106 3.37 6.65 4.27
CA MET A 106 2.03 7.21 4.11
C MET A 106 1.86 7.76 2.69
N LEU A 107 0.81 7.33 1.99
CA LEU A 107 0.37 7.91 0.72
C LEU A 107 -0.61 9.05 0.95
N PHE A 108 -1.56 8.85 1.83
CA PHE A 108 -2.50 9.87 2.29
C PHE A 108 -3.03 9.54 3.69
N ASP A 109 -3.31 10.58 4.42
CA ASP A 109 -4.00 10.58 5.71
C ASP A 109 -5.07 11.66 5.64
N ARG A 110 -6.35 11.26 5.64
CA ARG A 110 -7.47 12.16 5.47
C ARG A 110 -7.94 12.80 6.78
N GLU A 111 -7.54 12.24 7.92
CA GLU A 111 -7.97 12.76 9.21
C GLU A 111 -7.03 13.85 9.72
N TYR A 112 -5.72 13.62 9.64
CA TYR A 112 -4.71 14.48 10.26
C TYR A 112 -3.71 15.09 9.27
N GLY A 113 -3.71 14.62 8.01
CA GLY A 113 -2.76 15.06 6.99
C GLY A 113 -1.30 14.72 7.30
N GLN A 114 -1.07 13.71 8.14
CA GLN A 114 0.27 13.32 8.54
C GLN A 114 1.01 12.60 7.42
N GLN A 115 2.31 12.79 7.40
CA GLN A 115 3.20 12.06 6.51
C GLN A 115 4.29 11.39 7.34
N TYR A 116 4.54 10.12 7.06
CA TYR A 116 5.68 9.42 7.63
C TYR A 116 6.24 8.40 6.64
N LYS A 117 7.47 8.02 6.90
CA LYS A 117 8.06 6.84 6.29
C LYS A 117 8.98 6.15 7.29
N THR A 118 9.10 4.85 7.15
CA THR A 118 10.04 4.05 7.92
C THR A 118 10.59 2.94 7.03
N ASP A 119 11.80 2.50 7.31
CA ASP A 119 12.35 1.30 6.71
C ASP A 119 11.96 0.09 7.56
N VAL A 120 11.54 -0.98 6.90
CA VAL A 120 11.27 -2.28 7.51
C VAL A 120 12.19 -3.33 6.89
N HIS A 121 12.79 -4.15 7.70
CA HIS A 121 13.69 -5.23 7.28
C HIS A 121 12.94 -6.56 7.26
N PHE A 122 13.01 -7.27 6.15
CA PHE A 122 12.51 -8.63 6.05
C PHE A 122 13.58 -9.60 6.56
N ASP A 123 13.28 -10.27 7.67
CA ASP A 123 14.13 -11.32 8.22
C ASP A 123 13.73 -12.66 7.57
N GLU A 124 14.64 -13.23 6.79
CA GLU A 124 14.41 -14.48 6.08
C GLU A 124 14.36 -15.71 7.00
N GLU A 125 15.02 -15.66 8.15
CA GLU A 125 15.01 -16.78 9.10
C GLU A 125 13.67 -16.89 9.83
N THR A 126 13.14 -15.77 10.27
CA THR A 126 11.85 -15.72 10.99
C THR A 126 10.65 -15.47 10.09
N VAL A 127 10.88 -15.13 8.82
CA VAL A 127 9.85 -14.75 7.83
C VAL A 127 8.99 -13.59 8.34
N GLN A 128 9.62 -12.61 8.99
CA GLN A 128 8.94 -11.46 9.59
C GLN A 128 9.52 -10.14 9.07
N TYR A 129 8.68 -9.12 9.04
CA TYR A 129 9.14 -7.75 8.89
C TYR A 129 9.44 -7.16 10.27
N LEU A 130 10.65 -6.66 10.43
CA LEU A 130 11.11 -5.99 11.64
C LEU A 130 11.33 -4.52 11.32
N GLU A 131 11.08 -3.65 12.28
CA GLU A 131 11.46 -2.25 12.17
C GLU A 131 12.98 -2.17 11.95
N ALA A 132 13.41 -1.50 10.90
CA ALA A 132 14.81 -1.27 10.68
C ALA A 132 15.31 -0.42 11.85
N ARG A 133 16.08 -1.03 12.73
CA ARG A 133 16.77 -0.30 13.80
C ARG A 133 17.74 0.66 13.12
N HIS A 134 17.34 1.89 12.91
CA HIS A 134 18.28 2.97 12.67
C HIS A 134 19.25 2.93 13.85
N GLY A 135 20.49 2.59 13.55
CA GLY A 135 21.51 2.39 14.57
C GLY A 135 21.38 3.51 15.57
N LEU A 136 21.28 3.15 16.82
CA LEU A 136 21.46 4.04 17.95
C LEU A 136 22.84 4.70 17.78
N HIS A 137 22.90 5.76 16.95
CA HIS A 137 24.00 6.68 17.07
C HIS A 137 23.84 7.31 18.43
N SER A 138 24.63 6.74 19.33
CA SER A 138 24.89 7.20 20.66
C SER A 138 24.77 8.72 20.75
N ARG A 139 23.75 9.15 21.48
CA ARG A 139 23.84 10.42 22.16
C ARG A 139 24.80 10.23 23.33
N TYR A 140 26.04 10.61 23.13
CA TYR A 140 26.96 11.03 24.15
C TYR A 140 27.58 12.36 23.71
#